data_78474168f0d1a271841c84d17d7cb0f8
#
_entry.id   78474168f0d1a271841c84d17d7cb0f8
#
_cell.length_a   1.000
_cell.length_b   1.000
_cell.length_c   1.000
_cell.angle_alpha   90.00
_cell.angle_beta   90.00
_cell.angle_gamma   90.00
#
_symmetry.space_group_name_H-M   'P 1'
#
loop_
_entity.id
_entity.type
_entity.pdbx_description
1 polymer ?
#
loop_
_entity_poly.entity_id
_entity_poly.type
_entity_poly.pdbx_seq_one_letter_code
_entity_poly.pdbx_strand_id
1 'polypeptide(L)'
;MTNRDIFNAATHLTGEISSSNCGDYSARALSLLALIYDECAALDAAYREANEQEAGSWSYSVSISLDDAFPLCDIFSAPAAFGLAALLCISENADLSGSLYQRFSSMIQEIQNGLPAKPEPIVDAYHLI
;
A
#
# COMPACT_ATOMS: atom_id res chain seq x y z
N MET A 1 11.65 5.25 -7.81
CA MET A 1 11.02 3.95 -7.53
C MET A 1 9.84 3.76 -8.46
N THR A 2 9.72 2.57 -9.00
CA THR A 2 8.66 2.22 -9.93
C THR A 2 7.76 1.14 -9.34
N ASN A 3 6.62 0.91 -9.98
CA ASN A 3 5.74 -0.19 -9.59
C ASN A 3 6.44 -1.55 -9.70
N ARG A 4 7.39 -1.67 -10.63
CA ARG A 4 8.19 -2.88 -10.78
C ARG A 4 9.03 -3.17 -9.53
N ASP A 5 9.54 -2.15 -8.88
CA ASP A 5 10.30 -2.34 -7.64
C ASP A 5 9.41 -2.92 -6.54
N ILE A 6 8.17 -2.45 -6.44
CA ILE A 6 7.21 -2.99 -5.48
C ILE A 6 6.85 -4.44 -5.84
N PHE A 7 6.63 -4.72 -7.11
CA PHE A 7 6.32 -6.06 -7.58
C PHE A 7 7.47 -7.03 -7.27
N ASN A 8 8.70 -6.63 -7.54
CA ASN A 8 9.87 -7.46 -7.27
C ASN A 8 10.02 -7.75 -5.78
N ALA A 9 9.83 -6.75 -4.93
CA ALA A 9 9.86 -6.95 -3.49
C ALA A 9 8.77 -7.92 -3.03
N ALA A 10 7.57 -7.79 -3.58
CA ALA A 10 6.46 -8.68 -3.25
C ALA A 10 6.76 -10.13 -3.64
N THR A 11 7.33 -10.36 -4.83
CA THR A 11 7.67 -11.71 -5.26
C THR A 11 8.74 -12.34 -4.37
N HIS A 12 9.68 -11.56 -3.89
CA HIS A 12 10.67 -12.07 -2.93
C HIS A 12 10.01 -12.45 -1.61
N LEU A 13 9.03 -11.70 -1.17
CA LEU A 13 8.32 -12.00 0.08
C LEU A 13 7.49 -13.28 -0.01
N THR A 14 6.99 -13.61 -1.19
CA THR A 14 6.24 -14.85 -1.38
C THR A 14 7.13 -16.06 -1.60
N GLY A 15 8.43 -15.87 -1.79
CA GLY A 15 9.36 -16.93 -2.14
C GLY A 15 9.23 -17.41 -3.58
N GLU A 16 8.38 -16.78 -4.37
CA GLU A 16 8.17 -17.14 -5.77
C GLU A 16 9.18 -16.41 -6.65
N ILE A 17 10.23 -17.11 -7.00
CA ILE A 17 11.26 -16.56 -7.89
C ILE A 17 11.24 -17.27 -9.24
N SER A 18 10.22 -18.07 -9.49
CA SER A 18 10.14 -18.85 -10.72
C SER A 18 9.81 -17.96 -11.91
N SER A 19 10.70 -17.93 -12.88
CA SER A 19 10.46 -17.19 -14.12
C SER A 19 9.25 -17.71 -14.89
N SER A 20 8.87 -18.97 -14.68
CA SER A 20 7.72 -19.56 -15.35
C SER A 20 6.39 -18.97 -14.87
N ASN A 21 6.36 -18.43 -13.66
CA ASN A 21 5.15 -17.84 -13.08
C ASN A 21 5.11 -16.32 -13.16
N CYS A 22 6.19 -15.70 -13.59
CA CYS A 22 6.28 -14.24 -13.64
C CYS A 22 5.20 -13.59 -14.50
N GLY A 23 4.82 -14.23 -15.60
CA GLY A 23 3.79 -13.70 -16.49
C GLY A 23 2.44 -13.58 -15.83
N ASP A 24 2.02 -14.64 -15.13
CA ASP A 24 0.73 -14.65 -14.43
C ASP A 24 0.73 -13.66 -13.26
N TYR A 25 1.81 -13.63 -12.50
CA TYR A 25 1.91 -12.69 -11.39
C TYR A 25 1.92 -11.25 -11.88
N SER A 26 2.61 -10.95 -12.97
CA SER A 26 2.63 -9.60 -13.53
C SER A 26 1.25 -9.12 -13.93
N ALA A 27 0.48 -9.98 -14.59
CA ALA A 27 -0.86 -9.62 -15.05
C ALA A 27 -1.80 -9.35 -13.87
N ARG A 28 -1.75 -10.20 -12.85
CA ARG A 28 -2.57 -10.04 -11.66
C ARG A 28 -2.09 -8.91 -10.77
N ALA A 29 -0.77 -8.74 -10.72
CA ALA A 29 -0.16 -7.79 -9.79
C ALA A 29 -0.62 -6.36 -10.04
N LEU A 30 -0.77 -5.96 -11.30
CA LEU A 30 -1.16 -4.59 -11.61
C LEU A 30 -2.53 -4.25 -11.04
N SER A 31 -3.51 -5.14 -11.21
CA SER A 31 -4.85 -4.93 -10.67
C SER A 31 -4.83 -4.91 -9.14
N LEU A 32 -4.10 -5.85 -8.53
CA LEU A 32 -4.01 -5.93 -7.09
C LEU A 32 -3.25 -4.75 -6.51
N LEU A 33 -2.21 -4.30 -7.20
CA LEU A 33 -1.42 -3.16 -6.78
C LEU A 33 -2.27 -1.88 -6.79
N ALA A 34 -3.10 -1.72 -7.81
CA ALA A 34 -4.02 -0.58 -7.86
C ALA A 34 -4.97 -0.56 -6.66
N LEU A 35 -5.45 -1.73 -6.25
CA LEU A 35 -6.30 -1.84 -5.06
C LEU A 35 -5.56 -1.47 -3.79
N ILE A 36 -4.31 -1.92 -3.66
CA ILE A 36 -3.47 -1.58 -2.49
C ILE A 36 -3.21 -0.08 -2.45
N TYR A 37 -2.88 0.52 -3.59
CA TYR A 37 -2.66 1.96 -3.64
C TYR A 37 -3.91 2.74 -3.26
N ASP A 38 -5.07 2.29 -3.74
CA ASP A 38 -6.33 2.94 -3.42
C ASP A 38 -6.65 2.83 -1.92
N GLU A 39 -6.35 1.69 -1.33
CA GLU A 39 -6.53 1.48 0.10
C GLU A 39 -5.63 2.41 0.93
N CYS A 40 -4.42 2.70 0.44
CA CYS A 40 -3.47 3.58 1.12
C CYS A 40 -3.64 5.06 0.81
N ALA A 41 -4.43 5.40 -0.20
CA ALA A 41 -4.48 6.75 -0.74
C ALA A 41 -4.90 7.81 0.28
N ALA A 42 -5.90 7.50 1.11
CA ALA A 42 -6.38 8.45 2.11
C ALA A 42 -5.30 8.75 3.16
N LEU A 43 -4.57 7.71 3.58
CA LEU A 43 -3.49 7.88 4.55
C LEU A 43 -2.29 8.59 3.91
N ASP A 44 -2.01 8.32 2.64
CA ASP A 44 -0.98 9.03 1.89
C ASP A 44 -1.30 10.52 1.81
N ALA A 45 -2.55 10.87 1.53
CA ALA A 45 -2.98 12.26 1.50
C ALA A 45 -2.79 12.94 2.87
N ALA A 46 -3.16 12.26 3.95
CA ALA A 46 -2.97 12.77 5.30
C ALA A 46 -1.49 12.93 5.65
N TYR A 47 -0.66 11.97 5.23
CA TYR A 47 0.77 12.03 5.45
C TYR A 47 1.40 13.23 4.72
N ARG A 48 1.01 13.45 3.46
CA ARG A 48 1.51 14.58 2.67
C ARG A 48 1.11 15.91 3.30
N GLU A 49 -0.13 16.02 3.74
CA GLU A 49 -0.61 17.22 4.41
C GLU A 49 0.17 17.49 5.69
N ALA A 50 0.39 16.48 6.51
CA ALA A 50 1.14 16.60 7.76
C ALA A 50 2.59 17.01 7.54
N ASN A 51 3.19 16.64 6.42
CA ASN A 51 4.58 16.94 6.08
C ASN A 51 4.72 18.11 5.09
N GLU A 52 3.65 18.84 4.87
CA GLU A 52 3.64 20.01 3.98
C GLU A 52 4.09 19.67 2.56
N GLN A 53 3.73 18.49 2.08
CA GLN A 53 4.01 18.04 0.73
C GLN A 53 2.81 18.29 -0.17
N GLU A 54 3.08 18.37 -1.47
CA GLU A 54 2.02 18.53 -2.45
C GLU A 54 1.12 17.30 -2.48
N ALA A 55 -0.14 17.50 -2.84
CA ALA A 55 -1.09 16.41 -3.00
C ALA A 55 -0.59 15.41 -4.03
N GLY A 56 -0.81 14.13 -3.76
CA GLY A 56 -0.47 13.08 -4.70
C GLY A 56 -1.40 13.07 -5.91
N SER A 57 -0.93 12.47 -7.00
CA SER A 57 -1.68 12.41 -8.25
C SER A 57 -2.42 11.08 -8.41
N TRP A 58 -2.40 10.20 -7.41
CA TRP A 58 -3.03 8.89 -7.54
C TRP A 58 -4.54 9.02 -7.62
N SER A 59 -5.10 8.36 -8.63
CA SER A 59 -6.51 8.05 -8.69
C SER A 59 -6.64 6.61 -9.15
N TYR A 60 -7.66 5.90 -8.68
CA TYR A 60 -7.83 4.50 -9.02
C TYR A 60 -7.93 4.33 -10.53
N SER A 61 -7.12 3.41 -11.05
CA SER A 61 -7.13 3.05 -12.45
C SER A 61 -6.60 1.64 -12.61
N VAL A 62 -7.22 0.86 -13.47
CA VAL A 62 -6.72 -0.48 -13.79
C VAL A 62 -5.64 -0.44 -14.87
N SER A 63 -5.31 0.73 -15.38
CA SER A 63 -4.38 0.92 -16.50
C SER A 63 -2.99 1.32 -16.06
N ILE A 64 -2.57 0.95 -14.86
CA ILE A 64 -1.21 1.24 -14.42
C ILE A 64 -0.23 0.26 -15.05
N SER A 65 1.03 0.69 -15.16
CA SER A 65 2.12 -0.10 -15.74
C SER A 65 3.20 -0.33 -14.68
N LEU A 66 3.94 -1.45 -14.83
CA LEU A 66 5.09 -1.71 -13.97
C LEU A 66 6.17 -0.63 -14.10
N ASP A 67 6.25 0.01 -15.24
CA ASP A 67 7.27 1.05 -15.48
C ASP A 67 6.85 2.43 -14.98
N ASP A 68 5.59 2.59 -14.57
CA ASP A 68 5.14 3.84 -14.00
C ASP A 68 5.77 4.07 -12.62
N ALA A 69 5.95 5.34 -12.27
CA ALA A 69 6.48 5.70 -10.96
C ALA A 69 5.52 5.27 -9.85
N PHE A 70 6.09 4.88 -8.71
CA PHE A 70 5.32 4.59 -7.51
C PHE A 70 4.57 5.85 -7.09
N PRO A 71 3.23 5.81 -7.01
CA PRO A 71 2.44 7.05 -6.88
C PRO A 71 2.31 7.58 -5.46
N LEU A 72 2.69 6.79 -4.46
CA LEU A 72 2.53 7.18 -3.06
C LEU A 72 3.87 7.65 -2.49
N CYS A 73 3.85 8.19 -1.28
CA CYS A 73 5.08 8.56 -0.59
C CYS A 73 5.92 7.32 -0.30
N ASP A 74 7.24 7.50 -0.23
CA ASP A 74 8.18 6.37 -0.06
C ASP A 74 7.92 5.54 1.19
N ILE A 75 7.35 6.13 2.23
CA ILE A 75 7.01 5.43 3.46
C ILE A 75 5.99 4.31 3.21
N PHE A 76 5.24 4.37 2.12
CA PHE A 76 4.25 3.37 1.75
C PHE A 76 4.83 2.25 0.89
N SER A 77 6.11 2.31 0.52
CA SER A 77 6.69 1.30 -0.37
C SER A 77 6.72 -0.08 0.27
N ALA A 78 7.17 -0.19 1.52
CA ALA A 78 7.17 -1.48 2.21
C ALA A 78 5.75 -1.99 2.47
N PRO A 79 4.81 -1.20 3.00
CA PRO A 79 3.44 -1.66 3.12
C PRO A 79 2.83 -2.12 1.80
N ALA A 80 3.08 -1.42 0.71
CA ALA A 80 2.56 -1.82 -0.60
C ALA A 80 3.11 -3.18 -1.03
N ALA A 81 4.40 -3.44 -0.80
CA ALA A 81 5.00 -4.72 -1.13
C ALA A 81 4.41 -5.86 -0.30
N PHE A 82 4.24 -5.66 1.01
CA PHE A 82 3.63 -6.67 1.88
C PHE A 82 2.17 -6.92 1.53
N GLY A 83 1.41 -5.86 1.26
CA GLY A 83 0.01 -5.99 0.86
C GLY A 83 -0.14 -6.74 -0.46
N LEU A 84 0.68 -6.40 -1.45
CA LEU A 84 0.65 -7.09 -2.73
C LEU A 84 1.04 -8.55 -2.59
N ALA A 85 2.10 -8.84 -1.82
CA ALA A 85 2.53 -10.22 -1.58
C ALA A 85 1.42 -11.05 -0.94
N ALA A 86 0.73 -10.49 0.05
CA ALA A 86 -0.39 -11.18 0.71
C ALA A 86 -1.47 -11.56 -0.29
N LEU A 87 -1.84 -10.64 -1.18
CA LEU A 87 -2.87 -10.88 -2.18
C LEU A 87 -2.43 -11.88 -3.25
N LEU A 88 -1.16 -11.84 -3.63
CA LEU A 88 -0.63 -12.75 -4.65
C LEU A 88 -0.62 -14.20 -4.20
N CYS A 89 -0.34 -14.47 -2.93
CA CYS A 89 -0.18 -15.85 -2.46
C CYS A 89 -1.38 -16.39 -1.70
N ILE A 90 -2.48 -15.65 -1.65
CA ILE A 90 -3.63 -16.03 -0.82
C ILE A 90 -4.20 -17.41 -1.19
N SER A 91 -4.20 -17.76 -2.47
CA SER A 91 -4.74 -19.05 -2.94
C SER A 91 -3.75 -20.21 -2.81
N GLU A 92 -2.46 -19.90 -2.71
CA GLU A 92 -1.42 -20.93 -2.71
C GLU A 92 -0.91 -21.22 -1.30
N ASN A 93 -0.87 -20.21 -0.44
CA ASN A 93 -0.37 -20.34 0.92
C ASN A 93 -1.10 -19.37 1.83
N ALA A 94 -2.25 -19.80 2.35
CA ALA A 94 -3.09 -18.95 3.18
C ALA A 94 -2.41 -18.51 4.48
N ASP A 95 -1.57 -19.35 5.05
CA ASP A 95 -0.87 -19.00 6.30
C ASP A 95 0.14 -17.88 6.05
N LEU A 96 0.92 -17.98 4.98
CA LEU A 96 1.85 -16.94 4.61
C LEU A 96 1.11 -15.65 4.25
N SER A 97 0.02 -15.77 3.48
CA SER A 97 -0.80 -14.63 3.13
C SER A 97 -1.31 -13.90 4.37
N GLY A 98 -1.80 -14.64 5.35
CA GLY A 98 -2.27 -14.07 6.62
C GLY A 98 -1.18 -13.32 7.36
N SER A 99 0.02 -13.91 7.44
CA SER A 99 1.17 -13.27 8.09
C SER A 99 1.59 -11.99 7.38
N LEU A 100 1.63 -12.03 6.05
CA LEU A 100 1.98 -10.86 5.25
C LEU A 100 0.95 -9.75 5.38
N TYR A 101 -0.33 -10.11 5.40
CA TYR A 101 -1.40 -9.14 5.56
C TYR A 101 -1.38 -8.49 6.96
N GLN A 102 -1.08 -9.27 7.99
CA GLN A 102 -0.90 -8.73 9.34
C GLN A 102 0.24 -7.73 9.37
N ARG A 103 1.35 -8.02 8.69
CA ARG A 103 2.48 -7.11 8.63
C ARG A 103 2.10 -5.82 7.88
N PHE A 104 1.38 -5.95 6.78
CA PHE A 104 0.85 -4.80 6.06
C PHE A 104 -0.01 -3.92 6.98
N SER A 105 -0.97 -4.53 7.67
CA SER A 105 -1.87 -3.81 8.57
C SER A 105 -1.10 -3.12 9.70
N SER A 106 -0.09 -3.78 10.26
CA SER A 106 0.75 -3.20 11.31
C SER A 106 1.52 -1.99 10.81
N MET A 107 2.07 -2.07 9.62
CA MET A 107 2.81 -0.96 9.02
C MET A 107 1.89 0.24 8.77
N ILE A 108 0.69 -0.01 8.26
CA ILE A 108 -0.29 1.05 8.03
C ILE A 108 -0.68 1.69 9.36
N GLN A 109 -0.89 0.88 10.39
CA GLN A 109 -1.24 1.39 11.71
C GLN A 109 -0.10 2.23 12.31
N GLU A 110 1.14 1.82 12.12
CA GLU A 110 2.30 2.58 12.57
C GLU A 110 2.36 3.96 11.90
N ILE A 111 2.10 4.00 10.60
CA ILE A 111 2.07 5.27 9.87
C ILE A 111 0.95 6.15 10.40
N GLN A 112 -0.23 5.59 10.59
CA GLN A 112 -1.37 6.32 11.10
C GLN A 112 -1.11 6.87 12.50
N ASN A 113 -0.52 6.07 13.37
CA ASN A 113 -0.20 6.47 14.73
C ASN A 113 0.89 7.55 14.79
N GLY A 114 1.75 7.60 13.79
CA GLY A 114 2.80 8.59 13.71
C GLY A 114 2.34 9.96 13.21
N LEU A 115 1.11 10.04 12.69
CA LEU A 115 0.59 11.31 12.22
C LEU A 115 0.16 12.19 13.40
N PRO A 116 0.38 13.52 13.30
CA PRO A 116 -0.11 14.42 14.31
C PRO A 116 -1.63 14.43 14.35
N ALA A 117 -2.20 14.54 15.53
CA ALA A 117 -3.64 14.63 15.67
C ALA A 117 -4.13 15.90 14.96
N LYS A 118 -5.18 15.77 14.16
CA LYS A 118 -5.82 16.93 13.58
C LYS A 118 -6.42 17.76 14.71
N PRO A 119 -6.16 19.08 14.72
CA PRO A 119 -6.80 19.94 15.68
C PRO A 119 -8.27 20.14 15.28
N GLU A 120 -9.07 19.12 15.48
CA GLU A 120 -10.51 19.27 15.33
C GLU A 120 -11.05 19.99 16.55
N PRO A 121 -12.07 20.81 16.36
CA PRO A 121 -12.69 21.47 17.50
C PRO A 121 -13.43 20.43 18.35
N ILE A 122 -12.71 19.84 19.26
CA ILE A 122 -13.22 18.83 20.19
C ILE A 122 -14.43 19.35 20.95
N VAL A 123 -14.47 20.63 21.12
CA VAL A 123 -15.57 21.34 21.75
C VAL A 123 -16.92 20.91 21.20
N ASP A 124 -16.99 20.71 19.90
CA ASP A 124 -18.26 20.40 19.26
C ASP A 124 -18.77 19.02 19.59
N ALA A 125 -17.88 18.11 19.93
CA ALA A 125 -18.27 16.76 20.26
C ALA A 125 -19.01 16.66 21.59
N TYR A 126 -18.73 17.54 22.51
CA TYR A 126 -19.26 17.44 23.86
C TYR A 126 -20.19 18.57 24.23
N HIS A 127 -20.09 19.68 23.58
CA HIS A 127 -20.95 20.83 23.81
C HIS A 127 -21.25 21.13 25.23
N LEU A 128 -20.26 21.01 26.03
CA LEU A 128 -20.39 21.26 27.45
C LEU A 128 -20.36 22.75 27.75
N ILE A 129 -20.41 23.52 26.77
CA ILE A 129 -20.25 24.92 26.86
C ILE A 129 -21.48 25.61 26.37
#